data_4e861e9b2ff2ae79a8ccc4335072b09a
#
_entry.id   4e861e9b2ff2ae79a8ccc4335072b09a
#
_cell.length_a   1.000
_cell.length_b   1.000
_cell.length_c   1.000
_cell.angle_alpha   90.00
_cell.angle_beta   90.00
_cell.angle_gamma   90.00
#
_symmetry.space_group_name_H-M   'P 1'
#
loop_
_entity.id
_entity.type
_entity.pdbx_description
1 polymer ?
#
loop_
_entity_poly.entity_id
_entity_poly.type
_entity_poly.pdbx_seq_one_letter_code
_entity_poly.pdbx_strand_id
1 'polypeptide(L)'
;MTFFSFSNLNLNNLNPPTSTAFTNGDIAEVSLDDYLSAGKYVVLAFYPKDFTYVCPTEIIAFSDRAKEFEEAGAQVLVASTDTEEVHGAWTRVARSAGGLGKIAIPMVADTKKTISAAYGCEW
;
A
#
# COMPACT_ATOMS: atom_id res chain seq x y z
N MET A 1 -1.25 6.89 10.95
CA MET A 1 -1.55 6.20 9.68
C MET A 1 -3.03 6.38 9.37
N THR A 2 -3.36 6.72 8.14
CA THR A 2 -4.74 6.93 7.70
C THR A 2 -5.18 5.76 6.84
N PHE A 3 -6.39 5.24 7.09
CA PHE A 3 -6.90 4.05 6.42
C PHE A 3 -8.14 4.36 5.60
N PHE A 4 -8.26 3.70 4.46
CA PHE A 4 -9.47 3.69 3.64
C PHE A 4 -9.81 2.26 3.30
N SER A 5 -11.09 1.91 3.48
CA SER A 5 -11.62 0.62 3.07
C SER A 5 -12.64 0.84 1.96
N PHE A 6 -12.47 0.12 0.86
CA PHE A 6 -13.35 0.24 -0.32
C PHE A 6 -13.96 -1.12 -0.63
N SER A 7 -15.25 -1.13 -0.91
CA SER A 7 -15.93 -2.25 -1.52
C SER A 7 -16.37 -1.82 -2.94
N ASN A 8 -17.07 -2.67 -3.66
CA ASN A 8 -17.62 -2.44 -5.01
C ASN A 8 -18.42 -1.14 -5.19
N LEU A 9 -18.05 -0.10 -4.47
CA LEU A 9 -18.64 1.21 -4.66
C LEU A 9 -18.20 1.75 -6.02
N ASN A 10 -19.16 2.36 -6.68
CA ASN A 10 -18.98 3.01 -7.96
C ASN A 10 -17.93 4.14 -7.80
N LEU A 11 -16.68 3.81 -8.02
CA LEU A 11 -15.57 4.78 -7.98
C LEU A 11 -15.47 5.60 -9.26
N ASN A 12 -16.50 5.57 -10.12
CA ASN A 12 -16.52 6.31 -11.37
C ASN A 12 -16.22 7.80 -11.21
N ASN A 13 -16.46 8.35 -10.02
CA ASN A 13 -16.14 9.74 -9.70
C ASN A 13 -14.72 9.95 -9.16
N LEU A 14 -14.04 8.89 -8.71
CA LEU A 14 -12.72 9.01 -8.12
C LEU A 14 -11.62 8.60 -9.08
N ASN A 15 -11.96 7.74 -10.06
CA ASN A 15 -11.07 7.29 -11.13
C ASN A 15 -9.62 7.11 -10.61
N PRO A 16 -9.38 6.13 -9.70
CA PRO A 16 -8.09 6.01 -9.04
C PRO A 16 -6.99 5.85 -10.07
N PRO A 17 -5.99 6.74 -10.07
CA PRO A 17 -4.92 6.66 -11.05
C PRO A 17 -4.14 5.37 -10.87
N THR A 18 -3.75 4.77 -11.97
CA THR A 18 -2.76 3.71 -11.96
C THR A 18 -1.46 4.26 -11.38
N SER A 19 -0.81 3.50 -10.52
CA SER A 19 0.42 3.91 -9.88
C SER A 19 1.42 2.76 -9.86
N THR A 20 2.69 3.10 -9.66
CA THR A 20 3.72 2.10 -9.48
C THR A 20 3.81 1.70 -8.01
N ALA A 21 4.18 0.45 -7.78
CA ALA A 21 4.36 -0.10 -6.44
C ALA A 21 5.54 -1.06 -6.40
N PHE A 22 6.12 -1.21 -5.23
CA PHE A 22 7.02 -2.32 -4.94
C PHE A 22 6.18 -3.48 -4.42
N THR A 23 6.17 -4.59 -5.13
CA THR A 23 5.37 -5.76 -4.78
C THR A 23 6.06 -7.05 -5.23
N ASN A 24 5.99 -8.10 -4.42
CA ASN A 24 6.61 -9.40 -4.71
C ASN A 24 8.10 -9.32 -5.06
N GLY A 25 8.82 -8.39 -4.45
CA GLY A 25 10.26 -8.21 -4.68
C GLY A 25 10.60 -7.42 -5.93
N ASP A 26 9.63 -6.84 -6.62
CA ASP A 26 9.84 -6.11 -7.87
C ASP A 26 8.94 -4.87 -7.96
N ILE A 27 9.21 -4.04 -8.95
CA ILE A 27 8.42 -2.85 -9.24
C ILE A 27 7.38 -3.22 -10.30
N ALA A 28 6.12 -2.91 -10.02
CA ALA A 28 5.01 -3.20 -10.92
C ALA A 28 3.99 -2.06 -10.91
N GLU A 29 3.23 -1.95 -11.99
CA GLU A 29 2.10 -1.05 -12.06
C GLU A 29 0.89 -1.69 -11.37
N VAL A 30 0.22 -0.93 -10.51
CA VAL A 30 -0.98 -1.37 -9.81
C VAL A 30 -2.13 -0.40 -10.03
N SER A 31 -3.34 -0.95 -10.09
CA SER A 31 -4.57 -0.18 -10.16
C SER A 31 -5.56 -0.71 -9.13
N LEU A 32 -6.21 0.20 -8.40
CA LEU A 32 -7.25 -0.19 -7.45
C LEU A 32 -8.43 -0.85 -8.15
N ASP A 33 -8.72 -0.44 -9.38
CA ASP A 33 -9.78 -1.04 -10.19
C ASP A 33 -9.57 -2.54 -10.42
N ASP A 34 -8.34 -2.99 -10.56
CA ASP A 34 -8.05 -4.41 -10.77
C ASP A 34 -8.55 -5.26 -9.60
N TYR A 35 -8.38 -4.77 -8.36
CA TYR A 35 -8.87 -5.47 -7.18
C TYR A 35 -10.38 -5.37 -7.04
N LEU A 36 -10.93 -4.18 -7.25
CA LEU A 36 -12.37 -3.93 -7.14
C LEU A 36 -13.15 -4.71 -8.20
N SER A 37 -12.65 -4.76 -9.43
CA SER A 37 -13.26 -5.54 -10.52
C SER A 37 -13.23 -7.04 -10.25
N ALA A 38 -12.25 -7.51 -9.48
CA ALA A 38 -12.17 -8.91 -9.04
C ALA A 38 -13.11 -9.21 -7.85
N GLY A 39 -13.91 -8.25 -7.40
CA GLY A 39 -14.84 -8.41 -6.28
C GLY A 39 -14.20 -8.35 -4.92
N LYS A 40 -12.97 -7.84 -4.82
CA LYS A 40 -12.25 -7.72 -3.55
C LYS A 40 -12.53 -6.38 -2.88
N TYR A 41 -12.53 -6.39 -1.54
CA TYR A 41 -12.39 -5.16 -0.77
C TYR A 41 -10.95 -4.68 -0.85
N VAL A 42 -10.74 -3.38 -0.84
CA VAL A 42 -9.41 -2.80 -0.80
C VAL A 42 -9.24 -2.02 0.49
N VAL A 43 -8.18 -2.31 1.23
CA VAL A 43 -7.75 -1.52 2.39
C VAL A 43 -6.49 -0.78 1.99
N LEU A 44 -6.59 0.54 1.89
CA LEU A 44 -5.48 1.40 1.50
C LEU A 44 -5.04 2.20 2.72
N ALA A 45 -3.81 1.96 3.16
CA ALA A 45 -3.25 2.61 4.32
C ALA A 45 -2.14 3.59 3.89
N PHE A 46 -2.29 4.85 4.27
CA PHE A 46 -1.29 5.88 4.01
C PHE A 46 -0.41 6.08 5.24
N TYR A 47 0.89 6.16 5.02
CA TYR A 47 1.87 6.45 6.08
C TYR A 47 2.83 7.55 5.61
N PRO A 48 3.49 8.26 6.56
CA PRO A 48 4.23 9.47 6.20
C PRO A 48 5.49 9.21 5.37
N LYS A 49 6.30 8.22 5.74
CA LYS A 49 7.64 8.10 5.16
C LYS A 49 8.29 6.76 5.51
N ASP A 50 9.04 6.23 4.55
CA ASP A 50 9.89 5.06 4.76
C ASP A 50 11.06 5.41 5.70
N PHE A 51 11.68 4.39 6.26
CA PHE A 51 12.84 4.50 7.16
C PHE A 51 12.59 5.33 8.43
N THR A 52 11.34 5.39 8.89
CA THR A 52 10.98 5.97 10.18
C THR A 52 10.73 4.87 11.21
N TYR A 53 10.97 5.17 12.49
CA TYR A 53 10.81 4.18 13.57
C TYR A 53 9.36 3.95 13.98
N VAL A 54 8.44 4.78 13.51
CA VAL A 54 7.04 4.77 13.98
C VAL A 54 6.15 3.86 13.15
N CYS A 55 6.41 3.72 11.84
CA CYS A 55 5.51 3.05 10.91
C CYS A 55 5.80 1.57 10.59
N PRO A 56 7.02 1.02 10.80
CA PRO A 56 7.32 -0.33 10.33
C PRO A 56 6.48 -1.41 11.00
N THR A 57 6.18 -1.25 12.28
CA THR A 57 5.40 -2.24 13.05
C THR A 57 4.02 -2.47 12.46
N GLU A 58 3.32 -1.42 12.05
CA GLU A 58 1.98 -1.51 11.47
C GLU A 58 2.02 -2.14 10.08
N ILE A 59 2.97 -1.74 9.24
CA ILE A 59 3.15 -2.31 7.90
C ILE A 59 3.48 -3.80 8.00
N ILE A 60 4.38 -4.17 8.90
CA ILE A 60 4.75 -5.55 9.15
C ILE A 60 3.54 -6.36 9.62
N ALA A 61 2.72 -5.81 10.51
CA ALA A 61 1.52 -6.48 10.98
C ALA A 61 0.52 -6.75 9.86
N PHE A 62 0.31 -5.79 8.96
CA PHE A 62 -0.53 -6.00 7.79
C PHE A 62 0.04 -7.06 6.85
N SER A 63 1.34 -7.04 6.63
CA SER A 63 2.02 -8.01 5.77
C SER A 63 1.92 -9.43 6.35
N ASP A 64 2.16 -9.58 7.64
CA ASP A 64 2.11 -10.88 8.31
C ASP A 64 0.69 -11.47 8.31
N ARG A 65 -0.33 -10.62 8.24
CA ARG A 65 -1.74 -11.03 8.19
C ARG A 65 -2.36 -10.91 6.80
N ALA A 66 -1.55 -10.71 5.77
CA ALA A 66 -2.04 -10.54 4.40
C ALA A 66 -2.94 -11.70 3.95
N LYS A 67 -2.57 -12.94 4.33
CA LYS A 67 -3.34 -14.13 4.00
C LYS A 67 -4.72 -14.12 4.67
N GLU A 68 -4.82 -13.65 5.90
CA GLU A 68 -6.11 -13.54 6.60
C GLU A 68 -7.03 -12.52 5.90
N PHE A 69 -6.47 -11.39 5.47
CA PHE A 69 -7.22 -10.41 4.67
C PHE A 69 -7.68 -11.01 3.34
N GLU A 70 -6.81 -11.73 2.66
CA GLU A 70 -7.13 -12.38 1.40
C GLU A 70 -8.27 -13.41 1.56
N GLU A 71 -8.23 -14.21 2.61
CA GLU A 71 -9.30 -15.17 2.94
C GLU A 71 -10.62 -14.47 3.22
N ALA A 72 -10.60 -13.26 3.75
CA ALA A 72 -11.78 -12.43 3.97
C ALA A 72 -12.23 -11.66 2.71
N GLY A 73 -11.54 -11.84 1.58
CA GLY A 73 -11.87 -11.16 0.34
C GLY A 73 -11.30 -9.75 0.22
N ALA A 74 -10.27 -9.40 0.99
CA ALA A 74 -9.68 -8.07 1.00
C ALA A 74 -8.22 -8.08 0.55
N GLN A 75 -7.82 -7.02 -0.16
CA GLN A 75 -6.43 -6.73 -0.49
C GLN A 75 -5.99 -5.50 0.28
N VAL A 76 -4.89 -5.62 0.99
CA VAL A 76 -4.26 -4.50 1.69
C VAL A 76 -3.13 -3.93 0.85
N LEU A 77 -3.11 -2.60 0.72
CA LEU A 77 -2.01 -1.86 0.12
C LEU A 77 -1.58 -0.76 1.09
N VAL A 78 -0.31 -0.46 1.11
CA VAL A 78 0.21 0.69 1.84
C VAL A 78 0.79 1.70 0.86
N ALA A 79 0.72 2.98 1.19
CA ALA A 79 1.15 4.05 0.31
C ALA A 79 1.86 5.16 1.07
N SER A 80 2.92 5.68 0.48
CA SER A 80 3.58 6.91 0.91
C SER A 80 4.05 7.69 -0.30
N THR A 81 4.64 8.86 -0.08
CA THR A 81 5.21 9.68 -1.16
C THR A 81 6.63 9.25 -1.55
N ASP A 82 7.18 8.24 -0.90
CA ASP A 82 8.47 7.67 -1.27
C ASP A 82 8.39 6.94 -2.62
N THR A 83 9.54 6.80 -3.27
CA THR A 83 9.62 6.09 -4.54
C THR A 83 9.57 4.57 -4.34
N GLU A 84 9.28 3.83 -5.41
CA GLU A 84 9.30 2.37 -5.40
C GLU A 84 10.68 1.82 -5.08
N GLU A 85 11.74 2.50 -5.47
CA GLU A 85 13.12 2.11 -5.14
C GLU A 85 13.38 2.24 -3.64
N VAL A 86 12.88 3.29 -3.00
CA VAL A 86 13.00 3.49 -1.56
C VAL A 86 12.20 2.44 -0.82
N HIS A 87 10.99 2.12 -1.27
CA HIS A 87 10.21 1.01 -0.73
C HIS A 87 10.99 -0.31 -0.79
N GLY A 88 11.57 -0.61 -1.95
CA GLY A 88 12.39 -1.79 -2.13
C GLY A 88 13.60 -1.83 -1.21
N ALA A 89 14.29 -0.71 -1.07
CA ALA A 89 15.44 -0.61 -0.17
C ALA A 89 15.05 -0.89 1.29
N TRP A 90 13.90 -0.40 1.73
CA TRP A 90 13.45 -0.62 3.10
C TRP A 90 13.09 -2.09 3.37
N THR A 91 12.57 -2.80 2.37
CA THR A 91 12.29 -4.23 2.49
C THR A 91 13.54 -5.09 2.55
N ARG A 92 14.69 -4.58 2.06
CA ARG A 92 15.98 -5.29 2.13
C ARG A 92 16.68 -5.13 3.47
N VAL A 93 16.22 -4.23 4.31
CA VAL A 93 16.75 -4.06 5.67
C VAL A 93 16.02 -5.01 6.60
N ALA A 94 16.78 -5.77 7.40
CA ALA A 94 16.19 -6.72 8.35
C ALA A 94 15.32 -6.01 9.39
N ARG A 95 14.29 -6.68 9.85
CA ARG A 95 13.39 -6.16 10.91
C ARG A 95 14.17 -5.80 12.17
N SER A 96 15.16 -6.61 12.53
CA SER A 96 16.04 -6.36 13.69
C SER A 96 16.88 -5.09 13.55
N ALA A 97 17.07 -4.60 12.33
CA ALA A 97 17.85 -3.39 12.03
C ALA A 97 16.94 -2.19 11.70
N GLY A 98 15.66 -2.26 12.01
CA GLY A 98 14.69 -1.18 11.76
C GLY A 98 14.04 -1.20 10.38
N GLY A 99 14.26 -2.24 9.59
CA GLY A 99 13.66 -2.41 8.28
C GLY A 99 12.37 -3.21 8.31
N LEU A 100 11.80 -3.43 7.13
CA LEU A 100 10.56 -4.19 6.96
C LEU A 100 10.82 -5.68 6.78
N GLY A 101 11.97 -6.06 6.23
CA GLY A 101 12.17 -7.40 5.74
C GLY A 101 11.23 -7.71 4.58
N LYS A 102 10.98 -8.97 4.32
CA LYS A 102 10.08 -9.40 3.24
C LYS A 102 8.64 -8.99 3.54
N ILE A 103 8.02 -8.28 2.61
CA ILE A 103 6.66 -7.77 2.72
C ILE A 103 5.76 -8.44 1.68
N ALA A 104 4.59 -8.91 2.11
CA ALA A 104 3.62 -9.64 1.28
C ALA A 104 2.53 -8.76 0.68
N ILE A 105 2.54 -7.47 0.94
CA ILE A 105 1.54 -6.52 0.43
C ILE A 105 2.20 -5.47 -0.48
N PRO A 106 1.49 -4.95 -1.49
CA PRO A 106 2.04 -3.91 -2.34
C PRO A 106 2.31 -2.61 -1.58
N MET A 107 3.43 -1.97 -1.88
CA MET A 107 3.83 -0.68 -1.34
C MET A 107 3.76 0.35 -2.46
N VAL A 108 2.71 1.14 -2.47
CA VAL A 108 2.42 2.10 -3.53
C VAL A 108 3.29 3.34 -3.39
N ALA A 109 3.86 3.78 -4.51
CA ALA A 109 4.67 5.00 -4.59
C ALA A 109 3.81 6.16 -5.08
N ASP A 110 3.25 6.93 -4.15
CA ASP A 110 2.41 8.10 -4.46
C ASP A 110 3.26 9.38 -4.49
N THR A 111 4.31 9.37 -5.31
CA THR A 111 5.32 10.45 -5.36
C THR A 111 4.74 11.81 -5.74
N LYS A 112 3.69 11.83 -6.54
CA LYS A 112 3.00 13.05 -6.97
C LYS A 112 1.81 13.42 -6.10
N LYS A 113 1.55 12.65 -5.05
CA LYS A 113 0.41 12.83 -4.14
C LYS A 113 -0.96 12.78 -4.84
N THR A 114 -1.04 12.16 -6.01
CA THR A 114 -2.28 12.08 -6.78
C THR A 114 -3.30 11.16 -6.12
N ILE A 115 -2.85 10.05 -5.55
CA ILE A 115 -3.73 9.10 -4.86
C ILE A 115 -4.17 9.69 -3.52
N SER A 116 -3.25 10.21 -2.73
CA SER A 116 -3.58 10.81 -1.44
C SER A 116 -4.53 12.01 -1.60
N ALA A 117 -4.31 12.84 -2.62
CA ALA A 117 -5.22 13.94 -2.93
C ALA A 117 -6.62 13.45 -3.33
N ALA A 118 -6.70 12.40 -4.14
CA ALA A 118 -7.97 11.82 -4.59
C ALA A 118 -8.82 11.32 -3.41
N TYR A 119 -8.19 10.85 -2.35
CA TYR A 119 -8.88 10.34 -1.16
C TYR A 119 -8.88 11.31 0.01
N GLY A 120 -8.43 12.54 -0.18
CA GLY A 120 -8.46 13.57 0.86
C GLY A 120 -7.46 13.36 1.99
N CYS A 121 -6.38 12.61 1.76
CA CYS A 121 -5.33 12.34 2.75
C CYS A 121 -4.05 13.12 2.52
N GLU A 122 -4.06 14.08 1.64
CA GLU A 122 -2.87 14.87 1.35
C GLU A 122 -2.47 15.70 2.57
N TRP A 123 -1.18 15.68 2.90
CA TRP A 123 -0.58 16.50 3.94
C TRP A 123 0.72 17.17 3.49
#